data_f510e34553f195884594b1b219731035
#
_entry.id   f510e34553f195884594b1b219731035
#
_cell.length_a   1.000
_cell.length_b   1.000
_cell.length_c   1.000
_cell.angle_alpha   90.00
_cell.angle_beta   90.00
_cell.angle_gamma   90.00
#
_symmetry.space_group_name_H-M   'P 1'
#
loop_
_entity.id
_entity.type
_entity.pdbx_description
1 polymer ?
#
loop_
_entity_poly.entity_id
_entity_poly.type
_entity_poly.pdbx_seq_one_letter_code
_entity_poly.pdbx_strand_id
1 'polypeptide(L)'
;DYHVVTLTDITGFGLLGHLDEMLIASRKKIGSIGAKIYFHQIPQFSYVQKCLQMGITTKTCSVIQKSLKTPIQSDNISEQIMTVLCDPQTSGGLLIAVWPEYSSKLLQKIHEIGFLSAEIIGRTIEENSIFIE
;
A
#
# COMPACT_ATOMS: atom_id res chain seq x y z
N ASP A 1 -17.25 -1.23 -16.86
CA ASP A 1 -15.91 -0.66 -16.92
C ASP A 1 -15.66 0.19 -15.67
N TYR A 2 -14.53 -0.05 -14.96
CA TYR A 2 -14.22 0.64 -13.69
C TYR A 2 -13.00 1.57 -13.85
N HIS A 3 -12.55 1.80 -15.08
CA HIS A 3 -11.42 2.69 -15.39
C HIS A 3 -10.20 2.47 -14.48
N VAL A 4 -9.80 1.20 -14.34
CA VAL A 4 -8.55 0.85 -13.64
C VAL A 4 -7.38 1.45 -14.41
N VAL A 5 -6.57 2.24 -13.71
CA VAL A 5 -5.40 2.93 -14.27
C VAL A 5 -4.18 2.02 -14.27
N THR A 6 -3.94 1.36 -13.15
CA THR A 6 -2.85 0.39 -12.97
C THR A 6 -3.14 -0.52 -11.77
N LEU A 7 -2.51 -1.66 -11.74
CA LEU A 7 -2.60 -2.60 -10.62
C LEU A 7 -1.29 -3.40 -10.48
N THR A 8 -1.05 -3.89 -9.28
CA THR A 8 0.01 -4.85 -8.97
C THR A 8 -0.45 -5.78 -7.86
N ASP A 9 0.11 -6.98 -7.80
CA ASP A 9 -0.01 -7.86 -6.65
C ASP A 9 0.95 -7.42 -5.53
N ILE A 10 0.57 -7.70 -4.29
CA ILE A 10 1.41 -7.44 -3.12
C ILE A 10 2.08 -8.75 -2.72
N THR A 11 3.40 -8.83 -2.92
CA THR A 11 4.21 -10.01 -2.66
C THR A 11 5.46 -9.69 -1.82
N GLY A 12 6.62 -10.14 -2.24
CA GLY A 12 7.87 -10.12 -1.47
C GLY A 12 8.42 -8.76 -1.08
N PHE A 13 7.96 -7.67 -1.68
CA PHE A 13 8.37 -6.29 -1.33
C PHE A 13 7.39 -5.56 -0.41
N GLY A 14 6.36 -6.27 0.08
CA GLY A 14 5.33 -5.66 0.91
C GLY A 14 4.52 -4.58 0.19
N LEU A 15 3.61 -3.93 0.91
CA LEU A 15 2.77 -2.89 0.33
C LEU A 15 3.59 -1.70 -0.18
N LEU A 16 4.51 -1.19 0.64
CA LEU A 16 5.29 0.00 0.25
C LEU A 16 6.25 -0.26 -0.90
N GLY A 17 6.88 -1.43 -0.96
CA GLY A 17 7.79 -1.75 -2.06
C GLY A 17 7.06 -1.81 -3.40
N HIS A 18 5.90 -2.49 -3.47
CA HIS A 18 5.11 -2.57 -4.69
C HIS A 18 4.44 -1.24 -5.06
N LEU A 19 4.01 -0.44 -4.07
CA LEU A 19 3.53 0.92 -4.30
C LEU A 19 4.65 1.79 -4.90
N ASP A 20 5.85 1.74 -4.35
CA ASP A 20 7.00 2.49 -4.85
C ASP A 20 7.31 2.15 -6.31
N GLU A 21 7.36 0.86 -6.66
CA GLU A 21 7.53 0.39 -8.04
C GLU A 21 6.44 0.95 -8.97
N MET A 22 5.18 0.90 -8.53
CA MET A 22 4.04 1.40 -9.29
C MET A 22 4.10 2.92 -9.51
N LEU A 23 4.49 3.69 -8.50
CA LEU A 23 4.69 5.14 -8.59
C LEU A 23 5.85 5.50 -9.51
N ILE A 24 7.00 4.81 -9.39
CA ILE A 24 8.17 5.03 -10.26
C ILE A 24 7.83 4.76 -11.73
N ALA A 25 7.13 3.67 -12.00
CA ALA A 25 6.69 3.35 -13.36
C ALA A 25 5.73 4.41 -13.93
N SER A 26 4.81 4.92 -13.10
CA SER A 26 3.83 5.95 -13.48
C SER A 26 4.49 7.29 -13.76
N ARG A 27 5.50 7.70 -12.97
CA ARG A 27 6.25 8.96 -13.17
C ARG A 27 6.89 9.07 -14.55
N LYS A 28 7.29 7.96 -15.14
CA LYS A 28 7.85 7.95 -16.51
C LYS A 28 6.86 8.42 -17.58
N LYS A 29 5.55 8.34 -17.28
CA LYS A 29 4.47 8.68 -18.23
C LYS A 29 3.82 10.04 -17.92
N ILE A 30 3.62 10.33 -16.64
CA ILE A 30 2.80 11.48 -16.20
C ILE A 30 3.57 12.52 -15.40
N GLY A 31 4.88 12.30 -15.14
CA GLY A 31 5.72 13.22 -14.38
C GLY A 31 5.58 13.02 -12.88
N SER A 32 5.04 14.00 -12.15
CA SER A 32 4.94 13.94 -10.70
C SER A 32 3.73 13.12 -10.23
N ILE A 33 3.98 12.10 -9.42
CA ILE A 33 2.94 11.34 -8.70
C ILE A 33 3.51 10.69 -7.45
N GLY A 34 2.76 10.74 -6.37
CA GLY A 34 2.98 10.06 -5.12
C GLY A 34 1.69 9.48 -4.58
N ALA A 35 1.69 9.16 -3.31
CA ALA A 35 0.52 8.57 -2.66
C ALA A 35 0.36 9.07 -1.22
N LYS A 36 -0.88 9.10 -0.76
CA LYS A 36 -1.26 9.24 0.63
C LYS A 36 -1.92 7.93 1.06
N ILE A 37 -1.36 7.27 2.05
CA ILE A 37 -1.79 5.98 2.57
C ILE A 37 -2.47 6.16 3.92
N TYR A 38 -3.67 5.62 4.07
CA TYR A 38 -4.46 5.60 5.29
C TYR A 38 -4.17 4.30 6.04
N PHE A 39 -3.18 4.29 6.93
CA PHE A 39 -2.70 3.09 7.59
C PHE A 39 -3.81 2.30 8.29
N HIS A 40 -4.74 3.01 8.95
CA HIS A 40 -5.84 2.39 9.67
C HIS A 40 -6.89 1.72 8.77
N GLN A 41 -6.86 1.98 7.47
CA GLN A 41 -7.74 1.34 6.49
C GLN A 41 -7.11 0.13 5.82
N ILE A 42 -5.82 -0.12 6.07
CA ILE A 42 -5.15 -1.29 5.49
C ILE A 42 -5.64 -2.57 6.18
N PRO A 43 -6.21 -3.53 5.44
CA PRO A 43 -6.61 -4.81 6.00
C PRO A 43 -5.42 -5.55 6.62
N GLN A 44 -5.56 -5.98 7.86
CA GLN A 44 -4.55 -6.71 8.60
C GLN A 44 -5.16 -7.97 9.21
N PHE A 45 -4.39 -9.04 9.30
CA PHE A 45 -4.79 -10.21 10.09
C PHE A 45 -4.87 -9.85 11.57
N SER A 46 -5.81 -10.45 12.29
CA SER A 46 -6.11 -10.14 13.70
C SER A 46 -4.91 -10.28 14.64
N TYR A 47 -3.92 -11.10 14.29
CA TYR A 47 -2.74 -11.35 15.12
C TYR A 47 -1.56 -10.41 14.85
N VAL A 48 -1.60 -9.56 13.82
CA VAL A 48 -0.47 -8.69 13.44
C VAL A 48 0.00 -7.84 14.61
N GLN A 49 -0.91 -7.16 15.29
CA GLN A 49 -0.57 -6.28 16.41
C GLN A 49 0.08 -7.07 17.57
N LYS A 50 -0.39 -8.28 17.85
CA LYS A 50 0.21 -9.14 18.87
C LYS A 50 1.62 -9.57 18.49
N CYS A 51 1.85 -9.93 17.22
CA CYS A 51 3.18 -10.27 16.72
C CYS A 51 4.16 -9.10 16.86
N LEU A 52 3.72 -7.89 16.50
CA LEU A 52 4.55 -6.68 16.64
C LEU A 52 4.92 -6.39 18.09
N GLN A 53 3.97 -6.52 19.04
CA GLN A 53 4.22 -6.35 20.46
C GLN A 53 5.22 -7.36 21.01
N MET A 54 5.27 -8.57 20.43
CA MET A 54 6.24 -9.61 20.77
C MET A 54 7.59 -9.45 20.04
N GLY A 55 7.77 -8.40 19.23
CA GLY A 55 8.97 -8.19 18.44
C GLY A 55 9.14 -9.17 17.26
N ILE A 56 8.05 -9.85 16.87
CA ILE A 56 8.09 -10.78 15.74
C ILE A 56 8.01 -9.97 14.45
N THR A 57 9.09 -9.99 13.68
CA THR A 57 9.21 -9.31 12.40
C THR A 57 10.11 -10.10 11.46
N THR A 58 10.10 -9.76 10.18
CA THR A 58 11.01 -10.35 9.20
C THR A 58 12.23 -9.46 8.99
N LYS A 59 13.41 -10.06 8.78
CA LYS A 59 14.63 -9.31 8.45
C LYS A 59 14.49 -8.53 7.13
N THR A 60 13.60 -8.96 6.25
CA THR A 60 13.36 -8.37 4.94
C THR A 60 12.72 -6.99 5.04
N CYS A 61 11.91 -6.71 6.08
CA CYS A 61 11.29 -5.40 6.27
C CYS A 61 12.29 -4.24 6.23
N SER A 62 13.41 -4.36 6.94
CA SER A 62 14.45 -3.31 6.97
C SER A 62 15.19 -3.16 5.63
N VAL A 63 15.31 -4.24 4.87
CA VAL A 63 15.90 -4.21 3.53
C VAL A 63 14.97 -3.49 2.56
N ILE A 64 13.68 -3.82 2.57
CA ILE A 64 12.66 -3.18 1.75
C ILE A 64 12.61 -1.69 2.05
N GLN A 65 12.51 -1.32 3.34
CA GLN A 65 12.46 0.08 3.75
C GLN A 65 13.64 0.90 3.19
N LYS A 66 14.86 0.33 3.23
CA LYS A 66 16.07 0.99 2.71
C LYS A 66 16.13 1.03 1.18
N SER A 67 15.40 0.18 0.50
CA SER A 67 15.37 0.10 -0.98
C SER A 67 14.37 1.06 -1.62
N LEU A 68 13.44 1.63 -0.84
CA LEU A 68 12.45 2.57 -1.33
C LEU A 68 13.13 3.81 -1.95
N LYS A 69 12.69 4.18 -3.14
CA LYS A 69 13.21 5.34 -3.88
C LYS A 69 12.32 6.56 -3.75
N THR A 70 11.04 6.36 -3.49
CA THR A 70 10.11 7.46 -3.20
C THR A 70 10.25 7.86 -1.73
N PRO A 71 10.52 9.13 -1.43
CA PRO A 71 10.61 9.62 -0.06
C PRO A 71 9.32 9.34 0.70
N ILE A 72 9.47 8.84 1.94
CA ILE A 72 8.37 8.74 2.90
C ILE A 72 8.34 10.02 3.72
N GLN A 73 7.21 10.70 3.70
CA GLN A 73 6.96 11.90 4.50
C GLN A 73 5.81 11.61 5.45
N SER A 74 6.11 11.62 6.74
CA SER A 74 5.10 11.58 7.79
C SER A 74 5.76 11.98 9.11
N ASP A 75 5.07 12.79 9.88
CA ASP A 75 5.52 13.17 11.21
C ASP A 75 5.34 11.96 12.15
N ASN A 76 6.46 11.41 12.65
CA ASN A 76 6.48 10.36 13.67
C ASN A 76 5.88 8.99 13.26
N ILE A 77 6.23 8.46 12.10
CA ILE A 77 5.89 7.06 11.77
C ILE A 77 6.60 6.13 12.74
N SER A 78 5.84 5.32 13.46
CA SER A 78 6.41 4.30 14.33
C SER A 78 7.10 3.19 13.51
N GLU A 79 8.14 2.59 14.10
CA GLU A 79 8.81 1.43 13.50
C GLU A 79 7.83 0.27 13.23
N GLN A 80 6.80 0.14 14.07
CA GLN A 80 5.77 -0.88 13.90
C GLN A 80 4.94 -0.65 12.63
N ILE A 81 4.54 0.59 12.34
CA ILE A 81 3.83 0.94 11.11
C ILE A 81 4.70 0.59 9.89
N MET A 82 5.97 0.99 9.89
CA MET A 82 6.88 0.66 8.80
C MET A 82 7.09 -0.84 8.65
N THR A 83 7.14 -1.58 9.76
CA THR A 83 7.23 -3.04 9.73
C THR A 83 6.03 -3.66 9.00
N VAL A 84 4.80 -3.24 9.32
CA VAL A 84 3.59 -3.74 8.63
C VAL A 84 3.61 -3.42 7.15
N LEU A 85 3.95 -2.18 6.80
CA LEU A 85 3.91 -1.70 5.42
C LEU A 85 4.98 -2.31 4.52
N CYS A 86 6.10 -2.73 5.11
CA CYS A 86 7.21 -3.39 4.42
C CYS A 86 7.23 -4.91 4.64
N ASP A 87 6.19 -5.49 5.26
CA ASP A 87 6.18 -6.93 5.52
C ASP A 87 5.98 -7.73 4.22
N PRO A 88 6.90 -8.66 3.88
CA PRO A 88 6.75 -9.51 2.71
C PRO A 88 5.51 -10.38 2.80
N GLN A 89 4.76 -10.45 1.72
CA GLN A 89 3.53 -11.25 1.63
C GLN A 89 3.74 -12.45 0.70
N THR A 90 3.33 -13.64 1.14
CA THR A 90 3.34 -14.85 0.27
C THR A 90 2.11 -14.87 -0.63
N SER A 91 0.96 -14.48 -0.11
CA SER A 91 -0.33 -14.44 -0.79
C SER A 91 -1.05 -13.16 -0.43
N GLY A 92 -0.46 -12.04 -0.77
CA GLY A 92 -1.02 -10.72 -0.57
C GLY A 92 -2.19 -10.44 -1.53
N GLY A 93 -2.82 -9.31 -1.34
CA GLY A 93 -3.91 -8.85 -2.20
C GLY A 93 -3.41 -8.14 -3.47
N LEU A 94 -4.34 -7.50 -4.16
CA LEU A 94 -4.04 -6.61 -5.27
C LEU A 94 -4.08 -5.14 -4.79
N LEU A 95 -3.10 -4.36 -5.19
CA LEU A 95 -3.13 -2.90 -5.11
C LEU A 95 -3.62 -2.36 -6.43
N ILE A 96 -4.77 -1.68 -6.41
CA ILE A 96 -5.46 -1.21 -7.62
C ILE A 96 -5.58 0.32 -7.55
N ALA A 97 -5.09 1.02 -8.56
CA ALA A 97 -5.35 2.44 -8.76
C ALA A 97 -6.49 2.61 -9.78
N VAL A 98 -7.48 3.40 -9.40
CA VAL A 98 -8.70 3.65 -10.18
C VAL A 98 -9.05 5.13 -10.10
N TRP A 99 -9.75 5.66 -11.11
CA TRP A 99 -10.27 7.03 -11.04
C TRP A 99 -11.20 7.21 -9.84
N PRO A 100 -11.13 8.35 -9.12
CA PRO A 100 -11.86 8.55 -7.86
C PRO A 100 -13.36 8.27 -7.97
N GLU A 101 -14.00 8.69 -9.06
CA GLU A 101 -15.43 8.51 -9.33
C GLU A 101 -15.87 7.04 -9.46
N TYR A 102 -14.94 6.12 -9.71
CA TYR A 102 -15.22 4.69 -9.83
C TYR A 102 -14.83 3.88 -8.60
N SER A 103 -14.10 4.49 -7.65
CA SER A 103 -13.49 3.77 -6.51
C SER A 103 -14.54 3.05 -5.64
N SER A 104 -15.59 3.75 -5.22
CA SER A 104 -16.65 3.17 -4.40
C SER A 104 -17.45 2.10 -5.14
N LYS A 105 -17.72 2.30 -6.43
CA LYS A 105 -18.42 1.32 -7.25
C LYS A 105 -17.59 0.04 -7.47
N LEU A 106 -16.29 0.20 -7.69
CA LEU A 106 -15.37 -0.95 -7.79
C LEU A 106 -15.30 -1.70 -6.47
N LEU A 107 -15.12 -0.99 -5.35
CA LEU A 107 -15.07 -1.61 -4.02
C LEU A 107 -16.34 -2.40 -3.72
N GLN A 108 -17.52 -1.82 -3.98
CA GLN A 108 -18.79 -2.54 -3.83
C GLN A 108 -18.80 -3.84 -4.65
N LYS A 109 -18.34 -3.78 -5.90
CA LYS A 109 -18.29 -4.97 -6.77
C LYS A 109 -17.34 -6.03 -6.27
N ILE A 110 -16.20 -5.63 -5.73
CA ILE A 110 -15.22 -6.54 -5.10
C ILE A 110 -15.85 -7.23 -3.87
N HIS A 111 -16.61 -6.50 -3.05
CA HIS A 111 -17.34 -7.08 -1.92
C HIS A 111 -18.44 -8.05 -2.37
N GLU A 112 -19.21 -7.71 -3.40
CA GLU A 112 -20.26 -8.59 -3.97
C GLU A 112 -19.72 -9.95 -4.44
N ILE A 113 -18.48 -10.00 -4.92
CA ILE A 113 -17.84 -11.25 -5.34
C ILE A 113 -17.07 -11.96 -4.23
N GLY A 114 -17.18 -11.48 -2.97
CA GLY A 114 -16.71 -12.18 -1.77
C GLY A 114 -15.43 -11.68 -1.13
N PHE A 115 -14.78 -10.66 -1.68
CA PHE A 115 -13.56 -10.06 -1.05
C PHE A 115 -13.94 -8.96 -0.06
N LEU A 116 -14.56 -9.35 1.06
CA LEU A 116 -15.13 -8.43 2.05
C LEU A 116 -14.11 -7.57 2.80
N SER A 117 -12.84 -7.97 2.80
CA SER A 117 -11.74 -7.22 3.44
C SER A 117 -11.07 -6.20 2.51
N ALA A 118 -11.52 -6.07 1.27
CA ALA A 118 -10.99 -5.03 0.39
C ALA A 118 -11.38 -3.64 0.91
N GLU A 119 -10.45 -2.68 0.81
CA GLU A 119 -10.66 -1.32 1.31
C GLU A 119 -10.01 -0.26 0.40
N ILE A 120 -10.49 0.97 0.48
CA ILE A 120 -9.82 2.12 -0.12
C ILE A 120 -8.73 2.57 0.88
N ILE A 121 -7.49 2.17 0.63
CA ILE A 121 -6.37 2.37 1.54
C ILE A 121 -5.59 3.68 1.31
N GLY A 122 -6.02 4.50 0.37
CA GLY A 122 -5.32 5.75 0.10
C GLY A 122 -5.73 6.40 -1.22
N ARG A 123 -4.96 7.40 -1.62
CA ARG A 123 -5.14 8.12 -2.88
C ARG A 123 -3.80 8.55 -3.48
N THR A 124 -3.77 8.77 -4.78
CA THR A 124 -2.63 9.41 -5.43
C THR A 124 -2.62 10.93 -5.21
N ILE A 125 -1.44 11.54 -5.25
CA ILE A 125 -1.21 12.98 -5.10
C ILE A 125 -0.19 13.46 -6.16
N GLU A 126 -0.15 14.77 -6.41
CA GLU A 126 0.77 15.37 -7.40
C GLU A 126 2.18 15.66 -6.85
N GLU A 127 2.57 15.00 -5.78
CA GLU A 127 3.89 15.12 -5.15
C GLU A 127 4.67 13.81 -5.30
N ASN A 128 6.01 13.89 -5.45
CA ASN A 128 6.85 12.69 -5.56
C ASN A 128 7.21 12.08 -4.21
N SER A 129 6.23 11.93 -3.34
CA SER A 129 6.38 11.42 -1.97
C SER A 129 5.25 10.45 -1.60
N ILE A 130 5.48 9.63 -0.59
CA ILE A 130 4.46 8.81 0.06
C ILE A 130 4.21 9.39 1.44
N PHE A 131 2.97 9.76 1.74
CA PHE A 131 2.50 10.18 3.04
C PHE A 131 1.76 9.03 3.71
N ILE A 132 1.99 8.84 5.01
CA ILE A 132 1.30 7.81 5.82
C ILE A 132 0.52 8.54 6.92
N GLU A 133 -0.80 8.28 6.97
CA GLU A 133 -1.78 8.86 7.92
C GLU A 133 -2.47 7.78 8.74
#